data_63e7801e65f34d95f01fb48cddb95b45
#
_entry.id   63e7801e65f34d95f01fb48cddb95b45
#
_cell.length_a   1.000
_cell.length_b   1.000
_cell.length_c   1.000
_cell.angle_alpha   90.00
_cell.angle_beta   90.00
_cell.angle_gamma   90.00
#
_symmetry.space_group_name_H-M   'P 1'
#
loop_
_entity.id
_entity.type
_entity.pdbx_description
1 polymer ?
#
loop_
_entity_poly.entity_id
_entity_poly.type
_entity_poly.pdbx_seq_one_letter_code
_entity_poly.pdbx_strand_id
1 'polypeptide(L)'
;MIKNLSPDVELSTVKINNQKIFVVRDDYLQGGTKQRAAIPFLNYYKEKGIKEFCYASPFSGFAQIALAISANICGVKSRIFAEHDPKTKSISEFSIKALKYSKVDLFDSLFEASKASIQYATSNANIMEIPLGFDDEIYKTFLIQELQKQWDIICKKINFVPKRIWLPLGSGTLIRSFRKFLPSDIQVNCVNVNILDKNDKRIINVKNLNNINYFESKLLFEQKCDNLPPIPSNPFYDAKLWDTITSVGLNGDLWWNVAY
;
A
#
# COMPACT_ATOMS: atom_id res chain seq x y z
N MET A 1 25.80 -2.02 6.38
CA MET A 1 25.14 -1.20 5.34
C MET A 1 23.64 -1.14 5.66
N ILE A 2 23.06 0.04 5.77
CA ILE A 2 21.61 0.20 5.92
C ILE A 2 21.00 -0.26 4.60
N LYS A 3 20.10 -1.26 4.65
CA LYS A 3 19.41 -1.76 3.46
C LYS A 3 18.54 -0.63 2.89
N ASN A 4 18.76 -0.26 1.63
CA ASN A 4 17.91 0.71 0.95
C ASN A 4 16.52 0.08 0.73
N LEU A 5 15.50 0.58 1.43
CA LEU A 5 14.11 0.12 1.28
C LEU A 5 13.35 0.83 0.15
N SER A 6 13.95 1.87 -0.46
CA SER A 6 13.40 2.53 -1.63
C SER A 6 14.41 2.59 -2.78
N PRO A 7 14.75 1.43 -3.37
CA PRO A 7 15.55 1.40 -4.59
C PRO A 7 14.80 2.03 -5.75
N ASP A 8 15.52 2.37 -6.81
CA ASP A 8 14.90 2.82 -8.06
C ASP A 8 13.93 1.75 -8.57
N VAL A 9 12.77 2.22 -9.09
CA VAL A 9 11.73 1.31 -9.57
C VAL A 9 12.25 0.40 -10.68
N GLU A 10 11.87 -0.86 -10.62
CA GLU A 10 11.94 -1.78 -11.73
C GLU A 10 10.66 -1.70 -12.55
N LEU A 11 10.81 -1.82 -13.88
CA LEU A 11 9.71 -1.79 -14.81
C LEU A 11 9.64 -3.09 -15.60
N SER A 12 8.44 -3.59 -15.79
CA SER A 12 8.13 -4.62 -16.76
C SER A 12 6.98 -4.17 -17.67
N THR A 13 6.60 -5.00 -18.61
CA THR A 13 5.45 -4.72 -19.48
C THR A 13 4.58 -5.93 -19.62
N VAL A 14 3.26 -5.70 -19.69
CA VAL A 14 2.28 -6.72 -20.08
C VAL A 14 1.59 -6.30 -21.36
N LYS A 15 1.19 -7.25 -22.18
CA LYS A 15 0.44 -7.01 -23.41
C LYS A 15 -1.00 -7.50 -23.25
N ILE A 16 -1.95 -6.66 -23.61
CA ILE A 16 -3.39 -6.93 -23.55
C ILE A 16 -3.99 -6.44 -24.87
N ASN A 17 -4.56 -7.32 -25.68
CA ASN A 17 -5.22 -6.92 -26.95
C ASN A 17 -4.37 -5.95 -27.79
N ASN A 18 -3.06 -6.24 -27.97
CA ASN A 18 -2.07 -5.41 -28.64
C ASN A 18 -1.73 -4.07 -27.93
N GLN A 19 -2.31 -3.78 -26.76
CA GLN A 19 -1.93 -2.65 -25.91
C GLN A 19 -0.75 -3.04 -25.03
N LYS A 20 0.26 -2.19 -24.95
CA LYS A 20 1.41 -2.33 -24.04
C LYS A 20 1.15 -1.53 -22.78
N ILE A 21 1.08 -2.20 -21.63
CA ILE A 21 0.95 -1.59 -20.31
C ILE A 21 2.30 -1.70 -19.60
N PHE A 22 2.82 -0.59 -19.10
CA PHE A 22 4.01 -0.58 -18.26
C PHE A 22 3.63 -0.91 -16.83
N VAL A 23 4.46 -1.69 -16.14
CA VAL A 23 4.18 -2.11 -14.76
C VAL A 23 5.36 -1.76 -13.86
N VAL A 24 5.10 -0.96 -12.83
CA VAL A 24 6.02 -0.72 -11.73
C VAL A 24 6.02 -1.95 -10.82
N ARG A 25 7.21 -2.49 -10.53
CA ARG A 25 7.41 -3.75 -9.85
C ARG A 25 7.71 -3.58 -8.35
N ASP A 26 6.86 -2.82 -7.65
CA ASP A 26 6.95 -2.72 -6.18
C ASP A 26 6.55 -4.02 -5.46
N ASP A 27 5.98 -4.98 -6.19
CA ASP A 27 5.83 -6.36 -5.76
C ASP A 27 7.16 -7.08 -5.44
N TYR A 28 8.30 -6.60 -5.93
CA TYR A 28 9.63 -7.07 -5.55
C TYR A 28 10.08 -6.56 -4.18
N LEU A 29 9.42 -5.54 -3.66
CA LEU A 29 9.71 -5.00 -2.33
C LEU A 29 9.00 -5.83 -1.26
N GLN A 30 9.73 -6.30 -0.26
CA GLN A 30 9.17 -7.18 0.79
C GLN A 30 7.98 -6.58 1.53
N GLY A 31 7.95 -5.26 1.73
CA GLY A 31 6.86 -4.50 2.34
C GLY A 31 6.00 -3.73 1.33
N GLY A 32 6.19 -3.97 0.02
CA GLY A 32 5.50 -3.25 -1.04
C GLY A 32 5.83 -1.76 -1.06
N THR A 33 5.04 -0.99 -1.80
CA THR A 33 5.23 0.47 -1.93
C THR A 33 5.35 1.20 -0.59
N LYS A 34 4.67 0.73 0.46
CA LYS A 34 4.68 1.40 1.76
C LYS A 34 6.06 1.47 2.41
N GLN A 35 6.93 0.49 2.17
CA GLN A 35 8.27 0.51 2.75
C GLN A 35 9.13 1.68 2.26
N ARG A 36 8.82 2.26 1.08
CA ARG A 36 9.61 3.33 0.47
C ARG A 36 9.75 4.56 1.35
N ALA A 37 8.68 4.91 2.07
CA ALA A 37 8.66 6.07 2.96
C ALA A 37 8.72 5.71 4.46
N ALA A 38 8.75 4.42 4.82
CA ALA A 38 8.62 4.00 6.20
C ALA A 38 9.85 4.37 7.06
N ILE A 39 11.07 4.26 6.53
CA ILE A 39 12.29 4.59 7.30
C ILE A 39 12.31 6.08 7.72
N PRO A 40 12.21 7.06 6.81
CA PRO A 40 12.22 8.46 7.21
C PRO A 40 11.07 8.82 8.15
N PHE A 41 9.90 8.22 7.95
CA PHE A 41 8.75 8.38 8.84
C PHE A 41 9.03 7.89 10.28
N LEU A 42 9.54 6.67 10.43
CA LEU A 42 9.84 6.11 11.74
C LEU A 42 10.97 6.88 12.45
N ASN A 43 12.00 7.29 11.71
CA ASN A 43 13.10 8.09 12.26
C ASN A 43 12.60 9.46 12.75
N TYR A 44 11.72 10.13 12.01
CA TYR A 44 11.14 11.40 12.44
C TYR A 44 10.45 11.31 13.82
N TYR A 45 9.67 10.26 14.06
CA TYR A 45 9.02 10.07 15.35
C TYR A 45 9.95 9.49 16.43
N LYS A 46 10.93 8.67 16.03
CA LYS A 46 12.00 8.21 16.95
C LYS A 46 12.77 9.39 17.55
N GLU A 47 13.11 10.40 16.76
CA GLU A 47 13.76 11.63 17.24
C GLU A 47 12.87 12.43 18.19
N LYS A 48 11.56 12.25 18.14
CA LYS A 48 10.57 12.81 19.07
C LYS A 48 10.31 11.93 20.30
N GLY A 49 11.07 10.86 20.48
CA GLY A 49 11.01 10.01 21.67
C GLY A 49 10.13 8.76 21.53
N ILE A 50 9.55 8.50 20.36
CA ILE A 50 8.81 7.26 20.12
C ILE A 50 9.80 6.09 20.02
N LYS A 51 9.54 5.03 20.79
CA LYS A 51 10.40 3.84 20.90
C LYS A 51 9.75 2.59 20.29
N GLU A 52 8.43 2.63 20.14
CA GLU A 52 7.66 1.53 19.61
C GLU A 52 6.50 2.04 18.74
N PHE A 53 6.25 1.35 17.64
CA PHE A 53 5.14 1.62 16.76
C PHE A 53 4.17 0.44 16.74
N CYS A 54 2.89 0.69 16.83
CA CYS A 54 1.87 -0.36 16.69
C CYS A 54 0.96 -0.08 15.50
N TYR A 55 0.37 -1.15 14.98
CA TYR A 55 -0.44 -1.09 13.77
C TYR A 55 -1.51 -2.17 13.78
N ALA A 56 -2.77 -1.78 13.51
CA ALA A 56 -3.84 -2.72 13.27
C ALA A 56 -3.88 -3.11 11.78
N SER A 57 -3.79 -4.41 11.50
CA SER A 57 -3.71 -4.93 10.13
C SER A 57 -4.85 -5.87 9.81
N PRO A 58 -5.54 -5.71 8.65
CA PRO A 58 -6.37 -6.77 8.12
C PRO A 58 -5.51 -8.01 7.81
N PHE A 59 -6.13 -9.20 7.76
CA PHE A 59 -5.40 -10.47 7.63
C PHE A 59 -4.48 -10.53 6.40
N SER A 60 -4.84 -9.90 5.28
CA SER A 60 -4.06 -9.86 4.04
C SER A 60 -3.30 -8.53 3.83
N GLY A 61 -3.11 -7.73 4.89
CA GLY A 61 -2.51 -6.41 4.81
C GLY A 61 -0.98 -6.44 4.68
N PHE A 62 -0.40 -5.84 3.63
CA PHE A 62 1.05 -5.70 3.45
C PHE A 62 1.70 -4.65 4.34
N ALA A 63 0.95 -3.68 4.84
CA ALA A 63 1.47 -2.60 5.68
C ALA A 63 2.18 -3.13 6.95
N GLN A 64 1.71 -4.25 7.51
CA GLN A 64 2.34 -4.90 8.65
C GLN A 64 3.79 -5.34 8.36
N ILE A 65 4.06 -5.84 7.15
CA ILE A 65 5.41 -6.26 6.75
C ILE A 65 6.30 -5.02 6.56
N ALA A 66 5.78 -3.97 5.92
CA ALA A 66 6.50 -2.71 5.73
C ALA A 66 6.91 -2.11 7.08
N LEU A 67 6.00 -2.06 8.06
CA LEU A 67 6.31 -1.59 9.40
C LEU A 67 7.36 -2.47 10.08
N ALA A 68 7.17 -3.79 10.08
CA ALA A 68 8.04 -4.72 10.78
C ALA A 68 9.50 -4.62 10.30
N ILE A 69 9.72 -4.62 8.98
CA ILE A 69 11.06 -4.50 8.38
C ILE A 69 11.67 -3.13 8.69
N SER A 70 10.90 -2.06 8.50
CA SER A 70 11.41 -0.70 8.68
C SER A 70 11.75 -0.40 10.13
N ALA A 71 10.91 -0.84 11.08
CA ALA A 71 11.15 -0.68 12.52
C ALA A 71 12.44 -1.40 12.95
N ASN A 72 12.64 -2.64 12.47
CA ASN A 72 13.87 -3.39 12.73
C ASN A 72 15.12 -2.64 12.21
N ILE A 73 15.06 -2.06 11.01
CA ILE A 73 16.16 -1.29 10.42
C ILE A 73 16.41 0.01 11.22
N CYS A 74 15.35 0.69 11.64
CA CYS A 74 15.45 1.92 12.44
C CYS A 74 15.87 1.67 13.89
N GLY A 75 15.95 0.39 14.33
CA GLY A 75 16.27 0.05 15.73
C GLY A 75 15.20 0.52 16.70
N VAL A 76 13.91 0.44 16.29
CA VAL A 76 12.74 0.67 17.14
C VAL A 76 11.90 -0.59 17.19
N LYS A 77 11.04 -0.71 18.21
CA LYS A 77 10.12 -1.85 18.31
C LYS A 77 8.91 -1.64 17.42
N SER A 78 8.32 -2.76 16.98
CA SER A 78 7.01 -2.76 16.34
C SER A 78 6.13 -3.87 16.88
N ARG A 79 4.82 -3.60 16.95
CA ARG A 79 3.79 -4.55 17.35
C ARG A 79 2.61 -4.49 16.39
N ILE A 80 2.24 -5.64 15.88
CA ILE A 80 1.14 -5.77 14.93
C ILE A 80 -0.05 -6.40 15.65
N PHE A 81 -1.19 -5.76 15.54
CA PHE A 81 -2.49 -6.25 15.97
C PHE A 81 -3.19 -6.75 14.70
N ALA A 82 -3.08 -8.03 14.40
CA ALA A 82 -3.51 -8.57 13.12
C ALA A 82 -4.85 -9.29 13.26
N GLU A 83 -5.72 -9.08 12.28
CA GLU A 83 -6.87 -9.95 12.06
C GLU A 83 -6.37 -11.32 11.59
N HIS A 84 -6.87 -12.41 12.17
CA HIS A 84 -6.61 -13.75 11.65
C HIS A 84 -7.44 -14.02 10.39
N ASP A 85 -7.15 -15.09 9.68
CA ASP A 85 -7.97 -15.51 8.54
C ASP A 85 -9.43 -15.70 8.96
N PRO A 86 -10.39 -14.99 8.37
CA PRO A 86 -11.79 -15.04 8.81
C PRO A 86 -12.43 -16.42 8.64
N LYS A 87 -11.91 -17.26 7.75
CA LYS A 87 -12.44 -18.60 7.47
C LYS A 87 -11.78 -19.67 8.32
N THR A 88 -10.45 -19.68 8.37
CA THR A 88 -9.66 -20.74 9.01
C THR A 88 -9.25 -20.42 10.43
N LYS A 89 -9.42 -19.18 10.86
CA LYS A 89 -8.96 -18.65 12.16
C LYS A 89 -7.45 -18.80 12.37
N SER A 90 -6.71 -19.02 11.30
CA SER A 90 -5.25 -19.16 11.33
C SER A 90 -4.55 -17.82 11.15
N ILE A 91 -3.26 -17.78 11.50
CA ILE A 91 -2.38 -16.67 11.21
C ILE A 91 -2.15 -16.57 9.69
N SER A 92 -2.22 -15.36 9.13
CA SER A 92 -1.97 -15.14 7.71
C SER A 92 -0.49 -15.27 7.35
N GLU A 93 -0.20 -15.59 6.09
CA GLU A 93 1.17 -15.59 5.56
C GLU A 93 1.87 -14.22 5.72
N PHE A 94 1.10 -13.12 5.65
CA PHE A 94 1.61 -11.76 5.84
C PHE A 94 2.02 -11.50 7.29
N SER A 95 1.22 -11.99 8.24
CA SER A 95 1.53 -11.93 9.67
C SER A 95 2.72 -12.82 10.02
N ILE A 96 2.85 -14.01 9.40
CA ILE A 96 4.04 -14.87 9.54
C ILE A 96 5.31 -14.14 9.04
N LYS A 97 5.22 -13.44 7.91
CA LYS A 97 6.36 -12.62 7.41
C LYS A 97 6.71 -11.50 8.40
N ALA A 98 5.71 -10.85 9.00
CA ALA A 98 5.92 -9.76 9.98
C ALA A 98 6.51 -10.28 11.31
N LEU A 99 6.16 -11.49 11.78
CA LEU A 99 6.68 -12.11 13.00
C LEU A 99 8.22 -12.22 13.04
N LYS A 100 8.89 -12.19 11.87
CA LYS A 100 10.36 -12.21 11.81
C LYS A 100 11.01 -10.97 12.44
N TYR A 101 10.27 -9.87 12.57
CA TYR A 101 10.78 -8.57 12.99
C TYR A 101 9.91 -7.88 14.04
N SER A 102 8.68 -8.34 14.25
CA SER A 102 7.67 -7.71 15.11
C SER A 102 6.99 -8.73 16.01
N LYS A 103 6.46 -8.25 17.14
CA LYS A 103 5.44 -9.01 17.86
C LYS A 103 4.12 -8.92 17.09
N VAL A 104 3.40 -10.05 16.97
CA VAL A 104 2.08 -10.10 16.33
C VAL A 104 1.08 -10.71 17.31
N ASP A 105 -0.01 -10.00 17.57
CA ASP A 105 -1.16 -10.47 18.35
C ASP A 105 -2.35 -10.63 17.40
N LEU A 106 -3.12 -11.71 17.55
CA LEU A 106 -4.23 -12.07 16.65
C LEU A 106 -5.58 -11.71 17.26
N PHE A 107 -6.49 -11.24 16.41
CA PHE A 107 -7.84 -10.78 16.76
C PHE A 107 -8.89 -11.34 15.79
N ASP A 108 -10.14 -11.41 16.24
CA ASP A 108 -11.26 -11.92 15.45
C ASP A 108 -11.73 -10.97 14.34
N SER A 109 -11.40 -9.68 14.47
CA SER A 109 -11.76 -8.67 13.46
C SER A 109 -10.75 -7.52 13.44
N LEU A 110 -10.69 -6.82 12.30
CA LEU A 110 -9.91 -5.59 12.18
C LEU A 110 -10.38 -4.51 13.17
N PHE A 111 -11.68 -4.50 13.51
CA PHE A 111 -12.22 -3.56 14.49
C PHE A 111 -11.64 -3.80 15.88
N GLU A 112 -11.61 -5.06 16.35
CA GLU A 112 -11.01 -5.42 17.64
C GLU A 112 -9.50 -5.17 17.65
N ALA A 113 -8.80 -5.54 16.58
CA ALA A 113 -7.39 -5.25 16.39
C ALA A 113 -7.08 -3.75 16.49
N SER A 114 -7.89 -2.91 15.83
CA SER A 114 -7.75 -1.45 15.88
C SER A 114 -8.00 -0.90 17.29
N LYS A 115 -9.05 -1.35 17.96
CA LYS A 115 -9.35 -0.94 19.33
C LYS A 115 -8.19 -1.30 20.28
N ALA A 116 -7.66 -2.51 20.18
CA ALA A 116 -6.55 -2.98 21.00
C ALA A 116 -5.25 -2.21 20.70
N SER A 117 -4.97 -1.91 19.41
CA SER A 117 -3.81 -1.11 18.99
C SER A 117 -3.85 0.29 19.59
N ILE A 118 -5.00 0.97 19.51
CA ILE A 118 -5.21 2.31 20.08
C ILE A 118 -5.04 2.28 21.61
N GLN A 119 -5.67 1.32 22.30
CA GLN A 119 -5.52 1.16 23.74
C GLN A 119 -4.06 0.93 24.16
N TYR A 120 -3.35 0.11 23.37
CA TYR A 120 -1.92 -0.13 23.62
C TYR A 120 -1.08 1.14 23.46
N ALA A 121 -1.31 1.91 22.41
CA ALA A 121 -0.59 3.17 22.19
C ALA A 121 -0.87 4.19 23.31
N THR A 122 -2.11 4.30 23.77
CA THR A 122 -2.48 5.24 24.84
C THR A 122 -1.93 4.87 26.21
N SER A 123 -1.48 3.63 26.41
CA SER A 123 -0.90 3.18 27.68
C SER A 123 0.51 3.72 27.95
N ASN A 124 1.22 4.23 26.95
CA ASN A 124 2.60 4.72 27.09
C ASN A 124 2.92 5.79 26.03
N ALA A 125 3.34 6.95 26.47
CA ALA A 125 3.67 8.08 25.60
C ALA A 125 4.81 7.82 24.59
N ASN A 126 5.61 6.77 24.79
CA ASN A 126 6.67 6.38 23.85
C ASN A 126 6.19 5.37 22.78
N ILE A 127 4.89 5.05 22.75
CA ILE A 127 4.28 4.18 21.76
C ILE A 127 3.38 5.01 20.84
N MET A 128 3.50 4.79 19.54
CA MET A 128 2.67 5.45 18.54
C MET A 128 1.87 4.43 17.74
N GLU A 129 0.55 4.63 17.68
CA GLU A 129 -0.29 3.89 16.74
C GLU A 129 -0.18 4.52 15.36
N ILE A 130 0.04 3.68 14.35
CA ILE A 130 0.03 4.09 12.94
C ILE A 130 -1.38 3.82 12.37
N PRO A 131 -2.06 4.83 11.82
CA PRO A 131 -3.40 4.65 11.26
C PRO A 131 -3.43 3.68 10.08
N LEU A 132 -4.58 3.04 9.86
CA LEU A 132 -4.79 2.12 8.75
C LEU A 132 -4.36 2.74 7.41
N GLY A 133 -3.52 2.02 6.68
CA GLY A 133 -2.95 2.46 5.40
C GLY A 133 -1.80 3.45 5.53
N PHE A 134 -1.26 3.69 6.73
CA PHE A 134 -0.28 4.72 7.05
C PHE A 134 -0.83 6.12 6.70
N ASP A 135 -2.10 6.37 7.04
CA ASP A 135 -2.77 7.65 6.75
C ASP A 135 -2.37 8.74 7.75
N ASP A 136 -1.09 9.04 7.80
CA ASP A 136 -0.43 10.05 8.62
C ASP A 136 0.17 11.14 7.73
N GLU A 137 0.09 12.41 8.13
CA GLU A 137 0.54 13.54 7.30
C GLU A 137 2.07 13.55 7.10
N ILE A 138 2.83 13.15 8.12
CA ILE A 138 4.29 13.05 8.01
C ILE A 138 4.68 11.91 7.08
N TYR A 139 4.02 10.75 7.22
CA TYR A 139 4.23 9.64 6.30
C TYR A 139 3.91 10.05 4.85
N LYS A 140 2.78 10.72 4.63
CA LYS A 140 2.39 11.19 3.28
C LYS A 140 3.40 12.17 2.70
N THR A 141 3.99 13.04 3.52
CA THR A 141 5.05 13.96 3.06
C THR A 141 6.24 13.20 2.49
N PHE A 142 6.76 12.21 3.22
CA PHE A 142 7.86 11.38 2.72
C PHE A 142 7.47 10.51 1.53
N LEU A 143 6.23 9.98 1.56
CA LEU A 143 5.73 9.17 0.44
C LEU A 143 5.62 9.98 -0.86
N ILE A 144 5.11 11.22 -0.79
CA ILE A 144 5.01 12.12 -1.95
C ILE A 144 6.40 12.37 -2.55
N GLN A 145 7.39 12.72 -1.74
CA GLN A 145 8.75 12.96 -2.20
C GLN A 145 9.34 11.72 -2.89
N GLU A 146 9.16 10.56 -2.30
CA GLU A 146 9.68 9.32 -2.87
C GLU A 146 8.95 8.91 -4.14
N LEU A 147 7.62 9.00 -4.17
CA LEU A 147 6.84 8.70 -5.38
C LEU A 147 7.15 9.64 -6.53
N GLN A 148 7.36 10.93 -6.25
CA GLN A 148 7.77 11.91 -7.26
C GLN A 148 9.14 11.55 -7.86
N LYS A 149 10.12 11.23 -7.02
CA LYS A 149 11.44 10.75 -7.47
C LYS A 149 11.30 9.51 -8.36
N GLN A 150 10.50 8.52 -7.94
CA GLN A 150 10.29 7.30 -8.72
C GLN A 150 9.54 7.58 -10.04
N TRP A 151 8.58 8.50 -10.04
CA TRP A 151 7.89 8.94 -11.25
C TRP A 151 8.84 9.53 -12.28
N ASP A 152 9.77 10.40 -11.86
CA ASP A 152 10.78 11.00 -12.75
C ASP A 152 11.70 9.93 -13.34
N ILE A 153 12.07 8.92 -12.54
CA ILE A 153 12.85 7.76 -13.01
C ILE A 153 12.06 6.96 -14.05
N ILE A 154 10.76 6.70 -13.81
CA ILE A 154 9.89 6.00 -14.74
C ILE A 154 9.83 6.74 -16.06
N CYS A 155 9.49 8.03 -16.06
CA CYS A 155 9.37 8.82 -17.26
C CYS A 155 10.66 8.82 -18.11
N LYS A 156 11.83 8.88 -17.45
CA LYS A 156 13.13 8.75 -18.12
C LYS A 156 13.34 7.35 -18.72
N LYS A 157 13.01 6.28 -17.98
CA LYS A 157 13.19 4.89 -18.44
C LYS A 157 12.31 4.54 -19.64
N ILE A 158 11.08 5.04 -19.69
CA ILE A 158 10.13 4.75 -20.79
C ILE A 158 10.18 5.80 -21.91
N ASN A 159 10.90 6.92 -21.69
CA ASN A 159 11.09 8.03 -22.62
C ASN A 159 9.79 8.75 -23.03
N PHE A 160 8.79 8.79 -22.15
CA PHE A 160 7.57 9.61 -22.27
C PHE A 160 6.88 9.74 -20.91
N VAL A 161 5.87 10.62 -20.83
CA VAL A 161 5.04 10.80 -19.63
C VAL A 161 3.74 10.02 -19.80
N PRO A 162 3.47 8.99 -18.97
CA PRO A 162 2.21 8.24 -19.03
C PRO A 162 1.01 9.17 -18.82
N LYS A 163 0.01 9.05 -19.68
CA LYS A 163 -1.23 9.85 -19.55
C LYS A 163 -2.21 9.25 -18.54
N ARG A 164 -2.05 7.99 -18.20
CA ARG A 164 -2.91 7.29 -17.24
C ARG A 164 -2.07 6.40 -16.31
N ILE A 165 -2.42 6.41 -15.03
CA ILE A 165 -1.84 5.52 -14.02
C ILE A 165 -2.94 4.70 -13.36
N TRP A 166 -2.70 3.41 -13.15
CA TRP A 166 -3.58 2.46 -12.47
C TRP A 166 -3.10 2.20 -11.05
N LEU A 167 -3.97 2.43 -10.06
CA LEU A 167 -3.66 2.30 -8.64
C LEU A 167 -4.76 1.52 -7.90
N PRO A 168 -4.40 0.63 -6.95
CA PRO A 168 -5.39 0.07 -6.03
C PRO A 168 -5.84 1.11 -5.01
N LEU A 169 -7.14 1.14 -4.75
CA LEU A 169 -7.75 1.99 -3.73
C LEU A 169 -8.11 1.15 -2.49
N GLY A 170 -7.26 1.18 -1.48
CA GLY A 170 -7.56 0.69 -0.14
C GLY A 170 -7.94 1.86 0.78
N SER A 171 -6.97 2.38 1.56
CA SER A 171 -7.16 3.58 2.40
C SER A 171 -7.16 4.91 1.62
N GLY A 172 -6.78 4.89 0.34
CA GLY A 172 -6.63 6.08 -0.49
C GLY A 172 -5.33 6.87 -0.29
N THR A 173 -4.47 6.51 0.67
CA THR A 173 -3.21 7.22 0.94
C THR A 173 -2.33 7.33 -0.29
N LEU A 174 -2.14 6.24 -1.03
CA LEU A 174 -1.33 6.22 -2.25
C LEU A 174 -1.87 7.16 -3.32
N ILE A 175 -3.17 7.11 -3.60
CA ILE A 175 -3.82 7.93 -4.63
C ILE A 175 -3.74 9.41 -4.27
N ARG A 176 -4.05 9.77 -3.01
CA ARG A 176 -3.94 11.14 -2.52
C ARG A 176 -2.49 11.65 -2.63
N SER A 177 -1.49 10.81 -2.36
CA SER A 177 -0.08 11.17 -2.51
C SER A 177 0.30 11.42 -3.96
N PHE A 178 -0.13 10.58 -4.90
CA PHE A 178 0.10 10.80 -6.33
C PHE A 178 -0.55 12.10 -6.81
N ARG A 179 -1.77 12.40 -6.42
CA ARG A 179 -2.47 13.63 -6.82
C ARG A 179 -1.83 14.93 -6.34
N LYS A 180 -0.92 14.87 -5.36
CA LYS A 180 -0.19 16.05 -4.87
C LYS A 180 0.89 16.55 -5.83
N PHE A 181 1.45 15.70 -6.69
CA PHE A 181 2.54 16.08 -7.59
C PHE A 181 2.29 15.76 -9.07
N LEU A 182 1.40 14.82 -9.39
CA LEU A 182 1.10 14.53 -10.79
C LEU A 182 0.45 15.73 -11.47
N PRO A 183 0.86 16.06 -12.71
CA PRO A 183 0.17 17.04 -13.55
C PRO A 183 -1.34 16.78 -13.63
N SER A 184 -2.12 17.86 -13.76
CA SER A 184 -3.59 17.78 -13.76
C SER A 184 -4.17 17.03 -14.97
N ASP A 185 -3.43 16.91 -16.07
CA ASP A 185 -3.81 16.18 -17.29
C ASP A 185 -3.56 14.67 -17.21
N ILE A 186 -2.85 14.19 -16.18
CA ILE A 186 -2.65 12.75 -15.96
C ILE A 186 -3.84 12.18 -15.23
N GLN A 187 -4.48 11.19 -15.85
CA GLN A 187 -5.62 10.48 -15.30
C GLN A 187 -5.19 9.40 -14.31
N VAL A 188 -5.79 9.37 -13.13
CA VAL A 188 -5.61 8.32 -12.16
C VAL A 188 -6.81 7.39 -12.20
N ASN A 189 -6.61 6.19 -12.72
CA ASN A 189 -7.59 5.10 -12.69
C ASN A 189 -7.41 4.34 -11.38
N CYS A 190 -8.40 4.31 -10.53
CA CYS A 190 -8.33 3.58 -9.27
C CYS A 190 -9.43 2.53 -9.15
N VAL A 191 -9.05 1.34 -8.68
CA VAL A 191 -9.99 0.25 -8.41
C VAL A 191 -10.10 0.09 -6.89
N ASN A 192 -11.30 0.31 -6.34
CA ASN A 192 -11.58 0.05 -4.94
C ASN A 192 -11.52 -1.46 -4.68
N VAL A 193 -10.62 -1.86 -3.79
CA VAL A 193 -10.41 -3.27 -3.41
C VAL A 193 -11.25 -3.70 -2.20
N ASN A 194 -12.16 -2.80 -1.75
CA ASN A 194 -13.17 -3.04 -0.71
C ASN A 194 -12.60 -3.33 0.70
N ILE A 195 -11.46 -2.72 1.07
CA ILE A 195 -10.98 -2.71 2.48
C ILE A 195 -11.87 -1.84 3.35
N LEU A 196 -12.32 -0.72 2.82
CA LEU A 196 -13.18 0.26 3.48
C LEU A 196 -14.54 0.27 2.81
N ASP A 197 -15.59 0.56 3.59
CA ASP A 197 -16.92 0.80 3.05
C ASP A 197 -16.89 1.94 2.02
N LYS A 198 -17.69 1.83 0.97
CA LYS A 198 -17.79 2.82 -0.11
C LYS A 198 -18.19 4.22 0.36
N ASN A 199 -18.83 4.30 1.55
CA ASN A 199 -19.26 5.56 2.20
C ASN A 199 -18.20 6.06 3.20
N ASP A 200 -17.07 5.37 3.40
CA ASP A 200 -15.97 5.88 4.22
C ASP A 200 -15.47 7.21 3.64
N LYS A 201 -15.26 8.19 4.52
CA LYS A 201 -14.81 9.55 4.12
C LYS A 201 -13.55 9.52 3.27
N ARG A 202 -12.64 8.56 3.50
CA ARG A 202 -11.39 8.40 2.73
C ARG A 202 -11.67 8.01 1.29
N ILE A 203 -12.65 7.14 1.05
CA ILE A 203 -13.09 6.74 -0.30
C ILE A 203 -13.79 7.90 -1.00
N ILE A 204 -14.70 8.59 -0.31
CA ILE A 204 -15.40 9.78 -0.84
C ILE A 204 -14.39 10.87 -1.20
N ASN A 205 -13.40 11.13 -0.35
CA ASN A 205 -12.35 12.11 -0.62
C ASN A 205 -11.55 11.77 -1.88
N VAL A 206 -11.25 10.48 -2.13
CA VAL A 206 -10.57 10.08 -3.37
C VAL A 206 -11.45 10.31 -4.60
N LYS A 207 -12.75 9.95 -4.54
CA LYS A 207 -13.71 10.16 -5.64
C LYS A 207 -13.83 11.64 -6.04
N ASN A 208 -13.67 12.54 -5.09
CA ASN A 208 -13.79 13.99 -5.28
C ASN A 208 -12.48 14.67 -5.75
N LEU A 209 -11.37 13.93 -5.89
CA LEU A 209 -10.14 14.48 -6.44
C LEU A 209 -10.27 14.69 -7.96
N ASN A 210 -9.58 15.70 -8.47
CA ASN A 210 -9.55 15.97 -9.89
C ASN A 210 -8.93 14.82 -10.69
N ASN A 211 -9.51 14.55 -11.85
CA ASN A 211 -9.00 13.59 -12.84
C ASN A 211 -8.83 12.15 -12.29
N ILE A 212 -9.81 11.72 -11.50
CA ILE A 212 -9.94 10.35 -10.99
C ILE A 212 -11.01 9.60 -11.79
N ASN A 213 -10.66 8.44 -12.32
CA ASN A 213 -11.60 7.41 -12.75
C ASN A 213 -11.72 6.36 -11.66
N TYR A 214 -12.88 6.24 -11.08
CA TYR A 214 -13.16 5.28 -10.02
C TYR A 214 -13.84 4.04 -10.59
N PHE A 215 -13.28 2.90 -10.26
CA PHE A 215 -13.85 1.58 -10.53
C PHE A 215 -14.03 0.83 -9.22
N GLU A 216 -14.94 -0.12 -9.19
CA GLU A 216 -15.21 -0.95 -8.01
C GLU A 216 -14.91 -2.41 -8.33
N SER A 217 -14.12 -3.09 -7.49
CA SER A 217 -13.93 -4.52 -7.58
C SER A 217 -15.25 -5.23 -7.27
N LYS A 218 -15.59 -6.27 -8.02
CA LYS A 218 -16.73 -7.14 -7.73
C LYS A 218 -16.47 -8.07 -6.53
N LEU A 219 -15.21 -8.19 -6.13
CA LEU A 219 -14.77 -9.07 -5.05
C LEU A 219 -14.70 -8.29 -3.73
N LEU A 220 -15.16 -8.89 -2.64
CA LEU A 220 -14.92 -8.39 -1.29
C LEU A 220 -13.42 -8.46 -0.97
N PHE A 221 -12.98 -7.68 0.03
CA PHE A 221 -11.54 -7.61 0.33
C PHE A 221 -10.93 -8.98 0.68
N GLU A 222 -11.64 -9.80 1.44
CA GLU A 222 -11.23 -11.13 1.85
C GLU A 222 -11.29 -12.20 0.75
N GLN A 223 -11.81 -11.86 -0.42
CA GLN A 223 -11.87 -12.76 -1.58
C GLN A 223 -10.64 -12.61 -2.46
N LYS A 224 -10.01 -13.73 -2.78
CA LYS A 224 -8.92 -13.79 -3.77
C LYS A 224 -9.46 -13.54 -5.18
N CYS A 225 -8.65 -12.86 -5.98
CA CYS A 225 -8.87 -12.78 -7.41
C CYS A 225 -8.41 -14.08 -8.07
N ASP A 226 -9.28 -14.73 -8.85
CA ASP A 226 -8.96 -15.96 -9.59
C ASP A 226 -8.33 -15.65 -10.95
N ASN A 227 -8.73 -14.54 -11.59
CA ASN A 227 -8.12 -14.07 -12.84
C ASN A 227 -6.84 -13.28 -12.53
N LEU A 228 -5.73 -13.99 -12.39
CA LEU A 228 -4.45 -13.38 -12.05
C LEU A 228 -3.77 -12.75 -13.28
N PRO A 229 -3.09 -11.61 -13.11
CA PRO A 229 -2.25 -11.05 -14.16
C PRO A 229 -1.04 -11.95 -14.44
N PRO A 230 -0.37 -11.79 -15.60
CA PRO A 230 0.81 -12.58 -15.97
C PRO A 230 2.09 -12.20 -15.20
N ILE A 231 1.95 -11.43 -14.15
CA ILE A 231 3.02 -11.02 -13.23
C ILE A 231 2.58 -11.28 -11.78
N PRO A 232 3.52 -11.54 -10.86
CA PRO A 232 3.20 -11.65 -9.45
C PRO A 232 2.47 -10.39 -8.95
N SER A 233 1.32 -10.58 -8.34
CA SER A 233 0.48 -9.51 -7.81
C SER A 233 -0.36 -10.04 -6.66
N ASN A 234 -0.55 -9.24 -5.62
CA ASN A 234 -1.33 -9.66 -4.47
C ASN A 234 -2.79 -9.99 -4.87
N PRO A 235 -3.24 -11.25 -4.69
CA PRO A 235 -4.57 -11.70 -5.14
C PRO A 235 -5.72 -11.01 -4.39
N PHE A 236 -5.48 -10.47 -3.22
CA PHE A 236 -6.48 -9.72 -2.43
C PHE A 236 -6.48 -8.22 -2.76
N TYR A 237 -5.45 -7.73 -3.45
CA TYR A 237 -5.21 -6.30 -3.63
C TYR A 237 -4.94 -5.93 -5.10
N ASP A 238 -3.69 -5.99 -5.54
CA ASP A 238 -3.28 -5.52 -6.87
C ASP A 238 -3.87 -6.33 -8.02
N ALA A 239 -4.01 -7.64 -7.86
CA ALA A 239 -4.58 -8.50 -8.90
C ALA A 239 -6.05 -8.15 -9.22
N LYS A 240 -6.78 -7.53 -8.29
CA LYS A 240 -8.16 -7.07 -8.52
C LYS A 240 -8.29 -5.96 -9.56
N LEU A 241 -7.18 -5.29 -9.91
CA LEU A 241 -7.16 -4.30 -10.98
C LEU A 241 -7.17 -4.95 -12.36
N TRP A 242 -6.74 -6.21 -12.45
CA TRP A 242 -6.45 -6.87 -13.72
C TRP A 242 -7.67 -6.95 -14.65
N ASP A 243 -8.83 -7.32 -14.14
CA ASP A 243 -10.07 -7.36 -14.94
C ASP A 243 -10.42 -5.99 -15.54
N THR A 244 -10.22 -4.92 -14.77
CA THR A 244 -10.49 -3.57 -15.24
C THR A 244 -9.43 -3.14 -16.26
N ILE A 245 -8.16 -3.41 -15.99
CA ILE A 245 -7.06 -3.08 -16.91
C ILE A 245 -7.23 -3.83 -18.24
N THR A 246 -7.61 -5.11 -18.21
CA THR A 246 -7.84 -5.88 -19.43
C THR A 246 -9.02 -5.37 -20.25
N SER A 247 -10.03 -4.80 -19.60
CA SER A 247 -11.24 -4.28 -20.25
C SER A 247 -11.04 -2.90 -20.87
N VAL A 248 -10.38 -1.97 -20.17
CA VAL A 248 -10.33 -0.55 -20.56
C VAL A 248 -8.91 0.03 -20.57
N GLY A 249 -7.88 -0.78 -20.39
CA GLY A 249 -6.48 -0.38 -20.48
C GLY A 249 -6.10 0.11 -21.88
N LEU A 250 -5.25 1.13 -21.97
CA LEU A 250 -4.78 1.68 -23.25
C LEU A 250 -3.26 1.56 -23.36
N ASN A 251 -2.79 1.61 -24.61
CA ASN A 251 -1.35 1.58 -24.89
C ASN A 251 -0.62 2.73 -24.18
N GLY A 252 0.46 2.40 -23.49
CA GLY A 252 1.25 3.39 -22.73
C GLY A 252 0.75 3.67 -21.31
N ASP A 253 -0.30 3.01 -20.84
CA ASP A 253 -0.72 3.09 -19.43
C ASP A 253 0.39 2.62 -18.50
N LEU A 254 0.42 3.17 -17.30
CA LEU A 254 1.29 2.74 -16.22
C LEU A 254 0.45 2.08 -15.12
N TRP A 255 0.75 0.84 -14.76
CA TRP A 255 0.19 0.17 -13.60
C TRP A 255 1.21 0.11 -12.46
N TRP A 256 0.85 0.66 -11.31
CA TRP A 256 1.67 0.55 -10.11
C TRP A 256 1.28 -0.70 -9.34
N ASN A 257 2.04 -1.79 -9.51
CA ASN A 257 1.83 -3.05 -8.80
C ASN A 257 2.49 -2.96 -7.42
N VAL A 258 1.68 -2.79 -6.39
CA VAL A 258 2.09 -2.32 -5.05
C VAL A 258 2.80 -3.41 -4.24
N ALA A 259 2.38 -4.69 -4.39
CA ALA A 259 2.84 -5.75 -3.51
C ALA A 259 2.55 -7.17 -4.04
N TYR A 260 3.29 -8.16 -3.52
CA TYR A 260 3.05 -9.60 -3.73
C TYR A 260 3.52 -10.45 -2.53
#